data_24a4d716d403ea5affb0af5cee07f652
#
_entry.id   24a4d716d403ea5affb0af5cee07f652
#
_cell.length_a   1.000
_cell.length_b   1.000
_cell.length_c   1.000
_cell.angle_alpha   90.00
_cell.angle_beta   90.00
_cell.angle_gamma   90.00
#
_symmetry.space_group_name_H-M   'P 1'
#
loop_
_entity.id
_entity.type
_entity.pdbx_description
1 polymer ?
#
loop_
_entity_poly.entity_id
_entity_poly.type
_entity_poly.pdbx_seq_one_letter_code
_entity_poly.pdbx_strand_id
1 'polypeptide(L)'
;TNLPADADQASPTSAEIVTATQDGMTLIYSDSPDKSVGFVDIADPKNPKAAGMVRLEGEPTSVAVAGQKVLIALNTSKSKVDPGGVLLTMDVAGKAIDKSCDLGGQPDSVAVSPDGSIAAVAIENERDEDVNDGAIPQAPSGWLTLVTLADGAVTEAGIKRVELTGLSEVAPDDAE
;
A
#
# COMPACT_ATOMS: atom_id res chain seq x y z
N THR A 1 -17.16 14.54 6.52
CA THR A 1 -15.97 14.19 5.72
C THR A 1 -14.75 14.19 6.62
N ASN A 2 -13.72 13.41 6.25
CA ASN A 2 -12.43 13.39 6.96
C ASN A 2 -11.46 14.48 6.41
N LEU A 3 -11.88 15.18 5.37
CA LEU A 3 -11.13 16.28 4.80
C LEU A 3 -11.06 17.46 5.77
N PRO A 4 -9.90 18.14 5.87
CA PRO A 4 -9.80 19.40 6.58
C PRO A 4 -10.83 20.44 6.11
N ALA A 5 -11.24 21.33 6.99
CA ALA A 5 -12.28 22.32 6.67
C ALA A 5 -11.86 23.31 5.57
N ASP A 6 -10.57 23.50 5.38
CA ASP A 6 -9.95 24.36 4.37
C ASP A 6 -9.59 23.62 3.07
N ALA A 7 -9.81 22.29 3.03
CA ALA A 7 -9.61 21.53 1.81
C ALA A 7 -10.73 21.77 0.80
N ASP A 8 -10.42 21.63 -0.48
CA ASP A 8 -11.44 21.64 -1.54
C ASP A 8 -12.36 20.41 -1.37
N GLN A 9 -13.59 20.66 -0.92
CA GLN A 9 -14.60 19.61 -0.70
C GLN A 9 -15.12 18.99 -2.00
N ALA A 10 -14.77 19.54 -3.14
CA ALA A 10 -15.08 19.01 -4.47
C ALA A 10 -13.95 18.15 -5.05
N SER A 11 -12.79 18.07 -4.39
CA SER A 11 -11.71 17.19 -4.80
C SER A 11 -12.16 15.73 -4.79
N PRO A 12 -11.79 14.93 -5.78
CA PRO A 12 -12.10 13.51 -5.79
C PRO A 12 -11.43 12.81 -4.61
N THR A 13 -12.20 11.98 -3.93
CA THR A 13 -11.73 11.11 -2.84
C THR A 13 -12.29 9.70 -3.05
N SER A 14 -11.51 8.69 -2.72
CA SER A 14 -11.92 7.28 -2.79
C SER A 14 -11.21 6.48 -1.71
N ALA A 15 -11.94 6.07 -0.68
CA ALA A 15 -11.41 5.09 0.27
C ALA A 15 -11.37 3.72 -0.40
N GLU A 16 -10.19 3.13 -0.52
CA GLU A 16 -9.97 1.89 -1.27
C GLU A 16 -9.63 0.72 -0.35
N ILE A 17 -8.49 0.79 0.33
CA ILE A 17 -8.03 -0.26 1.25
C ILE A 17 -8.15 0.26 2.68
N VAL A 18 -8.72 -0.57 3.55
CA VAL A 18 -8.91 -0.24 4.96
C VAL A 18 -8.32 -1.32 5.86
N THR A 19 -7.71 -0.88 6.95
CA THR A 19 -7.25 -1.73 8.06
C THR A 19 -7.68 -1.12 9.39
N ALA A 20 -7.54 -1.89 10.47
CA ALA A 20 -7.81 -1.41 11.82
C ALA A 20 -6.56 -1.52 12.70
N THR A 21 -6.43 -0.62 13.67
CA THR A 21 -5.44 -0.77 14.73
C THR A 21 -5.68 -2.04 15.55
N GLN A 22 -4.65 -2.58 16.20
CA GLN A 22 -4.76 -3.82 16.97
C GLN A 22 -5.77 -3.73 18.12
N ASP A 23 -5.98 -2.55 18.70
CA ASP A 23 -7.00 -2.32 19.73
C ASP A 23 -8.42 -2.20 19.13
N GLY A 24 -8.55 -2.16 17.81
CA GLY A 24 -9.83 -2.04 17.13
C GLY A 24 -10.49 -0.67 17.25
N MET A 25 -9.78 0.36 17.71
CA MET A 25 -10.37 1.67 17.99
C MET A 25 -10.22 2.67 16.84
N THR A 26 -9.35 2.40 15.87
CA THR A 26 -9.11 3.30 14.74
C THR A 26 -9.10 2.51 13.43
N LEU A 27 -9.85 2.98 12.44
CA LEU A 27 -9.70 2.57 11.06
C LEU A 27 -8.67 3.47 10.36
N ILE A 28 -7.90 2.87 9.46
CA ILE A 28 -6.91 3.54 8.64
C ILE A 28 -7.20 3.14 7.20
N TYR A 29 -7.30 4.09 6.28
CA TYR A 29 -7.62 3.80 4.89
C TYR A 29 -6.75 4.59 3.92
N SER A 30 -6.49 4.01 2.75
CA SER A 30 -5.86 4.70 1.63
C SER A 30 -6.90 5.49 0.82
N ASP A 31 -6.49 6.65 0.31
CA ASP A 31 -7.24 7.49 -0.62
C ASP A 31 -6.28 7.90 -1.73
N SER A 32 -6.28 7.11 -2.81
CA SER A 32 -5.33 7.28 -3.93
C SER A 32 -5.55 8.61 -4.67
N PRO A 33 -6.79 9.02 -5.01
CA PRO A 33 -7.03 10.30 -5.68
C PRO A 33 -6.60 11.51 -4.86
N ASP A 34 -6.78 11.48 -3.53
CA ASP A 34 -6.35 12.57 -2.63
C ASP A 34 -4.88 12.45 -2.20
N LYS A 35 -4.20 11.35 -2.57
CA LYS A 35 -2.82 11.03 -2.16
C LYS A 35 -2.66 11.10 -0.65
N SER A 36 -3.56 10.45 0.06
CA SER A 36 -3.60 10.53 1.52
C SER A 36 -3.93 9.20 2.19
N VAL A 37 -3.61 9.12 3.46
CA VAL A 37 -4.09 8.10 4.37
C VAL A 37 -4.97 8.78 5.42
N GLY A 38 -6.21 8.31 5.54
CA GLY A 38 -7.19 8.84 6.48
C GLY A 38 -7.38 7.95 7.70
N PHE A 39 -7.84 8.56 8.79
CA PHE A 39 -8.06 7.90 10.08
C PHE A 39 -9.48 8.16 10.55
N VAL A 40 -10.13 7.13 11.09
CA VAL A 40 -11.47 7.22 11.66
C VAL A 40 -11.47 6.61 13.07
N ASP A 41 -11.83 7.39 14.07
CA ASP A 41 -12.08 6.89 15.42
C ASP A 41 -13.39 6.11 15.44
N ILE A 42 -13.30 4.85 15.81
CA ILE A 42 -14.41 3.91 15.96
C ILE A 42 -14.52 3.33 17.37
N ALA A 43 -13.97 4.00 18.36
CA ALA A 43 -14.13 3.60 19.78
C ALA A 43 -15.61 3.46 20.15
N ASP A 44 -16.48 4.27 19.57
CA ASP A 44 -17.92 4.03 19.49
C ASP A 44 -18.33 3.79 18.03
N PRO A 45 -18.47 2.52 17.59
CA PRO A 45 -18.76 2.20 16.19
C PRO A 45 -20.15 2.66 15.73
N LYS A 46 -21.04 3.06 16.63
CA LYS A 46 -22.32 3.68 16.27
C LYS A 46 -22.17 5.16 15.94
N ASN A 47 -21.12 5.80 16.40
CA ASN A 47 -20.82 7.22 16.19
C ASN A 47 -19.36 7.41 15.76
N PRO A 48 -18.95 6.94 14.58
CA PRO A 48 -17.60 7.09 14.09
C PRO A 48 -17.25 8.56 13.89
N LYS A 49 -15.99 8.94 14.17
CA LYS A 49 -15.51 10.32 14.07
C LYS A 49 -14.28 10.40 13.17
N ALA A 50 -14.21 11.46 12.38
CA ALA A 50 -12.99 11.78 11.65
C ALA A 50 -11.82 11.97 12.64
N ALA A 51 -10.71 11.27 12.39
CA ALA A 51 -9.49 11.34 13.21
C ALA A 51 -8.29 11.93 12.44
N GLY A 52 -8.58 12.62 11.33
CA GLY A 52 -7.59 13.31 10.53
C GLY A 52 -7.07 12.48 9.36
N MET A 53 -6.13 13.07 8.64
CA MET A 53 -5.48 12.48 7.46
C MET A 53 -4.04 12.94 7.34
N VAL A 54 -3.23 12.19 6.60
CA VAL A 54 -1.85 12.54 6.25
C VAL A 54 -1.72 12.50 4.74
N ARG A 55 -1.27 13.60 4.13
CA ARG A 55 -0.97 13.67 2.70
C ARG A 55 0.41 13.08 2.42
N LEU A 56 0.52 12.44 1.26
CA LEU A 56 1.70 11.74 0.80
C LEU A 56 2.17 12.31 -0.54
N GLU A 57 3.42 12.03 -0.91
CA GLU A 57 4.00 12.50 -2.19
C GLU A 57 3.65 11.60 -3.39
N GLY A 58 2.99 10.46 -3.15
CA GLY A 58 2.56 9.50 -4.16
C GLY A 58 1.18 8.94 -3.85
N GLU A 59 0.76 7.96 -4.61
CA GLU A 59 -0.56 7.32 -4.47
C GLU A 59 -0.48 6.14 -3.51
N PRO A 60 -1.16 6.18 -2.33
CA PRO A 60 -1.21 5.04 -1.44
C PRO A 60 -2.13 3.96 -2.01
N THR A 61 -1.55 2.85 -2.43
CA THR A 61 -2.28 1.71 -3.00
C THR A 61 -2.78 0.74 -1.94
N SER A 62 -2.08 0.65 -0.80
CA SER A 62 -2.48 -0.28 0.27
C SER A 62 -1.96 0.16 1.63
N VAL A 63 -2.69 -0.26 2.68
CA VAL A 63 -2.32 -0.01 4.09
C VAL A 63 -2.45 -1.29 4.91
N ALA A 64 -1.52 -1.52 5.84
CA ALA A 64 -1.57 -2.61 6.80
C ALA A 64 -1.00 -2.18 8.15
N VAL A 65 -1.50 -2.76 9.24
CA VAL A 65 -1.02 -2.46 10.61
C VAL A 65 -0.01 -3.50 11.05
N ALA A 66 1.11 -3.04 11.62
CA ALA A 66 2.14 -3.83 12.25
C ALA A 66 2.46 -3.25 13.65
N GLY A 67 1.88 -3.83 14.69
CA GLY A 67 2.00 -3.29 16.05
C GLY A 67 1.39 -1.88 16.18
N GLN A 68 2.21 -0.90 16.55
CA GLN A 68 1.82 0.51 16.67
C GLN A 68 2.12 1.31 15.39
N LYS A 69 2.50 0.62 14.33
CA LYS A 69 2.84 1.23 13.04
C LYS A 69 1.80 0.88 11.99
N VAL A 70 1.65 1.77 11.02
CA VAL A 70 0.98 1.47 9.77
C VAL A 70 2.02 1.45 8.66
N LEU A 71 1.97 0.41 7.85
CA LEU A 71 2.71 0.27 6.61
C LEU A 71 1.84 0.81 5.49
N ILE A 72 2.42 1.63 4.62
CA ILE A 72 1.73 2.25 3.50
C ILE A 72 2.52 1.91 2.24
N ALA A 73 1.92 1.14 1.36
CA ALA A 73 2.44 0.92 0.02
C ALA A 73 2.12 2.15 -0.83
N LEU A 74 3.16 2.80 -1.35
CA LEU A 74 3.04 4.06 -2.07
C LEU A 74 3.56 3.89 -3.49
N ASN A 75 2.69 4.08 -4.47
CA ASN A 75 3.07 4.14 -5.88
C ASN A 75 3.75 5.48 -6.18
N THR A 76 4.98 5.40 -6.68
CA THR A 76 5.80 6.54 -7.12
C THR A 76 6.24 6.40 -8.57
N SER A 77 5.55 5.57 -9.34
CA SER A 77 5.84 5.32 -10.75
C SER A 77 5.80 6.61 -11.56
N LYS A 78 6.74 6.77 -12.47
CA LYS A 78 6.72 7.88 -13.43
C LYS A 78 5.86 7.56 -14.65
N SER A 79 5.76 6.26 -14.97
CA SER A 79 4.90 5.72 -16.02
C SER A 79 4.77 4.20 -15.83
N LYS A 80 3.91 3.55 -16.61
CA LYS A 80 3.75 2.09 -16.62
C LYS A 80 5.03 1.35 -17.05
N VAL A 81 5.90 2.00 -17.84
CA VAL A 81 7.19 1.44 -18.27
C VAL A 81 8.38 1.87 -17.39
N ASP A 82 8.17 2.81 -16.46
CA ASP A 82 9.15 3.21 -15.42
C ASP A 82 8.46 3.17 -14.05
N PRO A 83 8.08 1.94 -13.61
CA PRO A 83 7.39 1.75 -12.35
C PRO A 83 8.32 1.97 -11.17
N GLY A 84 7.77 2.45 -10.08
CA GLY A 84 8.47 2.67 -8.83
C GLY A 84 7.52 2.71 -7.66
N GLY A 85 8.03 2.41 -6.49
CA GLY A 85 7.24 2.47 -5.26
C GLY A 85 8.09 2.29 -4.02
N VAL A 86 7.52 2.73 -2.93
CA VAL A 86 8.15 2.63 -1.60
C VAL A 86 7.17 2.04 -0.59
N LEU A 87 7.69 1.36 0.41
CA LEU A 87 6.94 1.00 1.61
C LEU A 87 7.30 1.98 2.71
N LEU A 88 6.34 2.78 3.13
CA LEU A 88 6.50 3.71 4.24
C LEU A 88 6.09 3.05 5.55
N THR A 89 6.76 3.43 6.63
CA THR A 89 6.30 3.18 8.00
C THR A 89 5.89 4.50 8.63
N MET A 90 4.70 4.52 9.24
CA MET A 90 4.18 5.68 9.95
C MET A 90 3.72 5.27 11.34
N ASP A 91 4.00 6.10 12.34
CA ASP A 91 3.47 5.92 13.68
C ASP A 91 1.97 6.26 13.70
N VAL A 92 1.15 5.34 14.21
CA VAL A 92 -0.31 5.51 14.24
C VAL A 92 -0.73 6.70 15.12
N ALA A 93 -0.12 6.84 16.28
CA ALA A 93 -0.49 7.88 17.24
C ALA A 93 -0.03 9.28 16.80
N GLY A 94 1.24 9.39 16.39
CA GLY A 94 1.84 10.64 15.94
C GLY A 94 1.52 11.00 14.49
N LYS A 95 1.06 10.04 13.69
CA LYS A 95 0.85 10.17 12.25
C LYS A 95 2.08 10.72 11.52
N ALA A 96 3.25 10.33 12.00
CA ALA A 96 4.53 10.76 11.45
C ALA A 96 5.21 9.60 10.71
N ILE A 97 5.63 9.85 9.46
CA ILE A 97 6.43 8.91 8.69
C ILE A 97 7.82 8.86 9.32
N ASP A 98 8.28 7.68 9.72
CA ASP A 98 9.56 7.50 10.40
C ASP A 98 10.58 6.71 9.59
N LYS A 99 10.13 5.85 8.68
CA LYS A 99 10.99 5.04 7.82
C LYS A 99 10.37 4.77 6.46
N SER A 100 11.22 4.45 5.49
CA SER A 100 10.82 3.99 4.17
C SER A 100 11.81 2.97 3.62
N CYS A 101 11.37 2.15 2.68
CA CYS A 101 12.26 1.33 1.87
C CYS A 101 11.77 1.31 0.42
N ASP A 102 12.73 1.29 -0.51
CA ASP A 102 12.46 1.19 -1.94
C ASP A 102 11.99 -0.24 -2.28
N LEU A 103 10.92 -0.35 -3.03
CA LEU A 103 10.34 -1.61 -3.50
C LEU A 103 10.79 -1.97 -4.92
N GLY A 104 11.38 -1.03 -5.65
CA GLY A 104 11.88 -1.20 -7.01
C GLY A 104 10.80 -1.36 -8.09
N GLY A 105 9.52 -1.22 -7.76
CA GLY A 105 8.40 -1.32 -8.67
C GLY A 105 7.10 -0.87 -8.04
N GLN A 106 6.02 -0.83 -8.81
CA GLN A 106 4.71 -0.36 -8.38
C GLN A 106 4.08 -1.33 -7.38
N PRO A 107 3.90 -0.95 -6.10
CA PRO A 107 3.18 -1.77 -5.15
C PRO A 107 1.67 -1.71 -5.40
N ASP A 108 1.00 -2.84 -5.22
CA ASP A 108 -0.45 -2.96 -5.29
C ASP A 108 -1.04 -3.28 -3.90
N SER A 109 -0.48 -4.27 -3.22
CA SER A 109 -1.03 -4.76 -1.96
C SER A 109 0.05 -5.06 -0.95
N VAL A 110 -0.24 -4.82 0.35
CA VAL A 110 0.63 -5.16 1.46
C VAL A 110 -0.11 -6.00 2.50
N ALA A 111 0.53 -7.07 2.96
CA ALA A 111 0.07 -7.89 4.06
C ALA A 111 1.18 -8.06 5.10
N VAL A 112 0.78 -8.19 6.37
CA VAL A 112 1.71 -8.41 7.50
C VAL A 112 1.52 -9.82 8.03
N SER A 113 2.62 -10.53 8.30
CA SER A 113 2.57 -11.85 8.94
C SER A 113 1.91 -11.79 10.32
N PRO A 114 1.24 -12.86 10.77
CA PRO A 114 0.52 -12.86 12.05
C PRO A 114 1.41 -12.52 13.27
N ASP A 115 2.70 -12.80 13.19
CA ASP A 115 3.68 -12.48 14.23
C ASP A 115 4.25 -11.06 14.10
N GLY A 116 3.88 -10.32 13.07
CA GLY A 116 4.33 -8.95 12.84
C GLY A 116 5.79 -8.82 12.39
N SER A 117 6.45 -9.92 12.02
CA SER A 117 7.88 -9.92 11.70
C SER A 117 8.19 -9.65 10.23
N ILE A 118 7.22 -9.86 9.33
CA ILE A 118 7.39 -9.74 7.89
C ILE A 118 6.21 -8.98 7.28
N ALA A 119 6.50 -8.04 6.39
CA ALA A 119 5.54 -7.54 5.43
C ALA A 119 5.81 -8.19 4.06
N ALA A 120 4.74 -8.61 3.39
CA ALA A 120 4.77 -9.06 2.00
C ALA A 120 4.07 -8.01 1.14
N VAL A 121 4.73 -7.54 0.10
CA VAL A 121 4.20 -6.53 -0.84
C VAL A 121 4.11 -7.16 -2.21
N ALA A 122 2.92 -7.17 -2.78
CA ALA A 122 2.73 -7.52 -4.18
C ALA A 122 3.18 -6.33 -5.04
N ILE A 123 4.10 -6.60 -5.96
CA ILE A 123 4.53 -5.62 -6.94
C ILE A 123 3.85 -5.96 -8.25
N GLU A 124 2.95 -5.09 -8.63
CA GLU A 124 2.26 -5.15 -9.90
C GLU A 124 3.11 -4.52 -11.00
N ASN A 125 2.99 -5.04 -12.21
CA ASN A 125 3.46 -4.35 -13.40
C ASN A 125 2.26 -4.07 -14.29
N GLU A 126 1.73 -2.87 -14.20
CA GLU A 126 0.65 -2.46 -15.08
C GLU A 126 1.06 -2.56 -16.54
N ARG A 127 0.20 -3.19 -17.34
CA ARG A 127 0.36 -3.23 -18.78
C ARG A 127 0.16 -1.82 -19.35
N ASP A 128 1.08 -1.39 -20.19
CA ASP A 128 0.92 -0.18 -20.99
C ASP A 128 0.24 -0.54 -22.33
N GLU A 129 -0.97 -0.06 -22.51
CA GLU A 129 -1.78 -0.34 -23.70
C GLU A 129 -1.23 0.35 -24.97
N ASP A 130 -0.43 1.39 -24.80
CA ASP A 130 0.20 2.14 -25.89
C ASP A 130 1.51 1.46 -26.39
N VAL A 131 2.01 0.47 -25.64
CA VAL A 131 3.22 -0.28 -26.01
C VAL A 131 2.81 -1.60 -26.69
N ASN A 132 3.20 -1.79 -27.96
CA ASN A 132 2.91 -2.99 -28.77
C ASN A 132 1.41 -3.39 -28.74
N ASP A 133 0.52 -2.41 -28.87
CA ASP A 133 -0.94 -2.62 -28.77
C ASP A 133 -1.37 -3.34 -27.49
N GLY A 134 -0.64 -3.14 -26.40
CA GLY A 134 -0.88 -3.76 -25.10
C GLY A 134 -0.56 -5.25 -25.05
N ALA A 135 0.21 -5.79 -26.00
CA ALA A 135 0.59 -7.20 -25.99
C ALA A 135 1.44 -7.56 -24.78
N ILE A 136 1.22 -8.75 -24.23
CA ILE A 136 2.00 -9.33 -23.15
C ILE A 136 2.93 -10.42 -23.69
N PRO A 137 4.07 -10.71 -23.02
CA PRO A 137 4.56 -10.11 -21.76
C PRO A 137 5.14 -8.71 -21.94
N GLN A 138 4.98 -7.87 -20.91
CA GLN A 138 5.67 -6.57 -20.82
C GLN A 138 6.61 -6.60 -19.62
N ALA A 139 7.73 -5.89 -19.71
CA ALA A 139 8.71 -5.77 -18.63
C ALA A 139 8.57 -4.41 -17.92
N PRO A 140 8.86 -4.34 -16.62
CA PRO A 140 9.24 -5.46 -15.75
C PRO A 140 8.05 -6.34 -15.37
N SER A 141 8.31 -7.64 -15.14
CA SER A 141 7.27 -8.56 -14.61
C SER A 141 6.98 -8.23 -13.14
N GLY A 142 5.79 -8.58 -12.65
CA GLY A 142 5.45 -8.50 -11.24
C GLY A 142 6.24 -9.50 -10.38
N TRP A 143 6.34 -9.22 -9.06
CA TRP A 143 7.00 -10.08 -8.07
C TRP A 143 6.43 -9.83 -6.67
N LEU A 144 6.89 -10.61 -5.68
CA LEU A 144 6.65 -10.31 -4.29
C LEU A 144 7.91 -9.72 -3.65
N THR A 145 7.75 -8.67 -2.86
CA THR A 145 8.82 -8.16 -1.98
C THR A 145 8.50 -8.53 -0.54
N LEU A 146 9.41 -9.26 0.10
CA LEU A 146 9.35 -9.53 1.53
C LEU A 146 10.24 -8.51 2.24
N VAL A 147 9.70 -7.89 3.27
CA VAL A 147 10.40 -6.89 4.08
C VAL A 147 10.37 -7.32 5.53
N THR A 148 11.55 -7.50 6.12
CA THR A 148 11.65 -7.77 7.56
C THR A 148 11.27 -6.54 8.36
N LEU A 149 10.44 -6.72 9.38
CA LEU A 149 10.00 -5.67 10.29
C LEU A 149 10.73 -5.78 11.63
N ALA A 150 11.10 -4.64 12.20
CA ALA A 150 11.58 -4.52 13.57
C ALA A 150 10.67 -3.55 14.31
N ASP A 151 9.99 -4.01 15.36
CA ASP A 151 8.99 -3.23 16.10
C ASP A 151 7.91 -2.60 15.19
N GLY A 152 7.49 -3.35 14.17
CA GLY A 152 6.50 -2.92 13.17
C GLY A 152 7.05 -1.98 12.08
N ALA A 153 8.31 -1.59 12.15
CA ALA A 153 8.94 -0.70 11.18
C ALA A 153 9.77 -1.46 10.14
N VAL A 154 9.81 -0.95 8.91
CA VAL A 154 10.63 -1.51 7.83
C VAL A 154 12.12 -1.45 8.17
N THR A 155 12.88 -2.43 7.69
CA THR A 155 14.35 -2.46 7.81
C THR A 155 14.97 -2.60 6.41
N GLU A 156 15.91 -1.74 6.06
CA GLU A 156 16.60 -1.79 4.76
C GLU A 156 17.36 -3.10 4.54
N ALA A 157 17.89 -3.70 5.59
CA ALA A 157 18.67 -4.94 5.51
C ALA A 157 17.80 -6.20 5.28
N GLY A 158 16.48 -6.08 5.36
CA GLY A 158 15.55 -7.21 5.34
C GLY A 158 14.71 -7.34 4.08
N ILE A 159 15.09 -6.69 2.99
CA ILE A 159 14.33 -6.71 1.74
C ILE A 159 14.74 -7.93 0.89
N LYS A 160 13.75 -8.73 0.49
CA LYS A 160 13.96 -9.89 -0.38
C LYS A 160 12.92 -9.92 -1.48
N ARG A 161 13.37 -9.88 -2.73
CA ARG A 161 12.52 -10.11 -3.89
C ARG A 161 12.30 -11.60 -4.12
N VAL A 162 11.05 -11.98 -4.41
CA VAL A 162 10.62 -13.33 -4.76
C VAL A 162 10.02 -13.27 -6.15
N GLU A 163 10.72 -13.83 -7.11
CA GLU A 163 10.26 -13.90 -8.49
C GLU A 163 9.09 -14.87 -8.61
N LEU A 164 8.09 -14.48 -9.40
CA LEU A 164 6.92 -15.31 -9.68
C LEU A 164 7.07 -16.10 -11.00
N THR A 165 8.23 -16.02 -11.64
CA THR A 165 8.55 -16.76 -12.86
C THR A 165 8.59 -18.25 -12.59
N GLY A 166 7.97 -19.05 -13.48
CA GLY A 166 7.86 -20.50 -13.30
C GLY A 166 6.60 -20.96 -12.57
N LEU A 167 5.77 -20.03 -12.05
CA LEU A 167 4.44 -20.35 -11.53
C LEU A 167 3.37 -20.31 -12.64
N SER A 168 3.69 -19.72 -13.78
CA SER A 168 2.78 -19.55 -14.91
C SER A 168 2.55 -20.83 -15.76
N GLU A 169 3.32 -21.90 -15.51
CA GLU A 169 3.13 -23.18 -16.19
C GLU A 169 1.98 -24.03 -15.61
N VAL A 170 1.31 -23.52 -14.59
CA VAL A 170 0.14 -24.16 -13.97
C VAL A 170 -1.14 -23.39 -14.32
N ALA A 171 -1.20 -22.80 -15.49
CA ALA A 171 -2.50 -22.39 -16.02
C ALA A 171 -3.27 -23.68 -16.34
N PRO A 172 -4.45 -23.94 -15.75
CA PRO A 172 -5.24 -25.06 -16.19
C PRO A 172 -5.65 -24.79 -17.64
N ASP A 173 -5.16 -25.62 -18.54
CA ASP A 173 -5.55 -25.62 -19.95
C ASP A 173 -7.02 -26.06 -20.15
N ASP A 174 -7.72 -26.36 -19.10
CA ASP A 174 -9.00 -27.01 -19.12
C ASP A 174 -10.03 -26.28 -18.24
N ALA A 175 -10.40 -25.07 -18.64
CA ALA A 175 -11.71 -24.56 -18.30
C ALA A 175 -12.61 -24.71 -19.54
N GLU A 176 -13.11 -25.93 -19.76
CA GLU A 176 -14.31 -26.16 -20.55
C GLU A 176 -15.59 -25.74 -19.80
#